data_1cd2f80524972ffda274be2bdf530f9a
#
_entry.id   1cd2f80524972ffda274be2bdf530f9a
#
_cell.length_a   1.000
_cell.length_b   1.000
_cell.length_c   1.000
_cell.angle_alpha   90.00
_cell.angle_beta   90.00
_cell.angle_gamma   90.00
#
_symmetry.space_group_name_H-M   'P 1'
#
loop_
_entity.id
_entity.type
_entity.pdbx_description
1 polymer ?
#
loop_
_entity_poly.entity_id
_entity_poly.type
_entity_poly.pdbx_seq_one_letter_code
_entity_poly.pdbx_strand_id
1 'polypeptide(L)'
;MHLYTMLSKIFPRGLFVCFLFLLGNSASYAQRDTLFWFVAPEAIQSHGDRPILFRFASYGQQASILIEQPANPNFPPMTLNLPPNAATSLDVTTWINMVENNPPNTVLNYGFRIRSTAEITAYYEVNPFCACNPDIFTLKGKNALGTNFFLPFQNFLSNWSNARSGFDIVATQNNTTITITPTKNIVGHNANIPFTITLNAGQTWNGRAAGFGTADHLEGSTVVSDKPIAITINDDTMSGAPYGGCGDLMGDQIVPVNRVGDEYIVVKGYLNGPDKFYVLATANGTSVSVDGSVVANINAGQTYVHTLSNPVAYVTSSQPTYLLHTTGFGCEVGGALLPTIECTGSASIAFTRSTNEFFALNLIVQTGGQGSFTLNGNAGLVTAAAFSPVPGSNGAWMYAQINLSGSVPQGLGSRLNNSTHLFHMGIIHGGASSGCRYGYFSDYNKFQFNLQTLPADTICEGSPFLLQVAPINGTTYNWTGPNNFTANGDSI
;
A
#
# COMPACT_ATOMS: atom_id res chain seq x y z
N MET A 1 -8.36 40.32 57.96
CA MET A 1 -9.02 39.86 59.18
C MET A 1 -10.42 39.36 58.83
N HIS A 2 -10.66 38.04 59.05
CA HIS A 2 -11.92 37.29 58.86
C HIS A 2 -12.46 37.12 57.45
N LEU A 3 -12.12 36.01 56.84
CA LEU A 3 -13.05 35.00 56.31
C LEU A 3 -12.26 33.76 55.81
N TYR A 4 -11.66 33.04 56.74
CA TYR A 4 -11.10 31.73 56.56
C TYR A 4 -11.57 30.88 57.74
N THR A 5 -12.76 30.33 57.65
CA THR A 5 -13.23 29.14 58.37
C THR A 5 -14.70 28.94 58.04
N MET A 6 -14.97 28.06 57.10
CA MET A 6 -16.14 27.19 56.98
C MET A 6 -16.22 26.61 55.57
N LEU A 7 -15.62 25.45 55.41
CA LEU A 7 -15.98 24.46 54.39
C LEU A 7 -15.04 23.23 54.47
N SER A 8 -14.91 22.74 55.71
CA SER A 8 -14.24 21.44 55.94
C SER A 8 -15.15 20.52 56.74
N LYS A 9 -16.27 20.14 56.18
CA LYS A 9 -17.08 18.98 56.63
C LYS A 9 -18.17 18.79 55.58
N ILE A 10 -18.05 17.79 54.77
CA ILE A 10 -19.02 16.96 54.06
C ILE A 10 -18.35 16.45 52.80
N PHE A 11 -17.57 15.37 52.93
CA PHE A 11 -17.47 14.31 51.93
C PHE A 11 -16.93 13.05 52.62
N PRO A 12 -17.66 11.94 52.56
CA PRO A 12 -17.21 10.68 53.17
C PRO A 12 -16.06 10.08 52.35
N ARG A 13 -15.11 9.51 53.10
CA ARG A 13 -14.01 8.69 52.57
C ARG A 13 -14.59 7.51 51.80
N GLY A 14 -14.13 7.31 50.55
CA GLY A 14 -14.22 6.03 49.87
C GLY A 14 -14.90 6.10 48.53
N LEU A 15 -14.19 6.47 47.49
CA LEU A 15 -14.19 5.79 46.18
C LEU A 15 -13.00 6.32 45.35
N PHE A 16 -11.88 5.64 45.48
CA PHE A 16 -10.79 5.78 44.50
C PHE A 16 -11.24 4.99 43.26
N VAL A 17 -11.89 5.67 42.31
CA VAL A 17 -12.14 5.11 40.99
C VAL A 17 -10.80 5.16 40.26
N CYS A 18 -10.07 4.06 40.26
CA CYS A 18 -8.98 3.80 39.34
C CYS A 18 -9.57 3.77 37.91
N PHE A 19 -9.50 4.87 37.19
CA PHE A 19 -9.59 4.86 35.74
C PHE A 19 -8.32 4.18 35.21
N LEU A 20 -8.41 2.86 35.00
CA LEU A 20 -7.47 2.17 34.14
C LEU A 20 -7.69 2.72 32.73
N PHE A 21 -6.89 3.70 32.33
CA PHE A 21 -6.66 3.98 30.92
C PHE A 21 -5.95 2.75 30.35
N LEU A 22 -6.69 1.90 29.66
CA LEU A 22 -6.14 0.96 28.70
C LEU A 22 -5.45 1.80 27.62
N LEU A 23 -4.15 2.04 27.81
CA LEU A 23 -3.27 2.51 26.75
C LEU A 23 -3.25 1.39 25.70
N GLY A 24 -4.07 1.54 24.68
CA GLY A 24 -3.99 0.70 23.50
C GLY A 24 -2.61 0.89 22.87
N ASN A 25 -1.76 -0.11 22.98
CA ASN A 25 -0.54 -0.19 22.19
C ASN A 25 -0.93 -0.07 20.72
N SER A 26 -0.67 1.07 20.10
CA SER A 26 -0.75 1.23 18.66
C SER A 26 0.44 0.51 18.03
N ALA A 27 0.41 -0.83 18.03
CA ALA A 27 1.34 -1.59 17.23
C ALA A 27 1.05 -1.24 15.76
N SER A 28 2.06 -0.83 15.02
CA SER A 28 1.92 -0.64 13.58
C SER A 28 1.76 -2.01 12.91
N TYR A 29 0.74 -2.09 12.09
CA TYR A 29 0.34 -3.34 11.45
C TYR A 29 0.28 -3.13 9.92
N ALA A 30 0.55 -4.18 9.15
CA ALA A 30 0.45 -4.21 7.68
C ALA A 30 -0.84 -3.55 7.20
N GLN A 31 -0.88 -2.92 6.03
CA GLN A 31 -2.08 -2.33 5.36
C GLN A 31 -3.42 -2.71 6.01
N ARG A 32 -3.47 -2.60 7.35
CA ARG A 32 -4.57 -3.02 8.22
C ARG A 32 -5.45 -1.82 8.47
N ASP A 33 -6.71 -1.98 8.17
CA ASP A 33 -7.69 -0.95 8.47
C ASP A 33 -9.06 -1.57 8.75
N THR A 34 -9.98 -0.73 9.18
CA THR A 34 -11.40 -1.03 9.36
C THR A 34 -12.27 -0.38 8.26
N LEU A 35 -11.66 0.43 7.38
CA LEU A 35 -12.35 1.15 6.31
C LEU A 35 -11.50 1.16 5.04
N PHE A 36 -12.07 0.63 3.94
CA PHE A 36 -11.47 0.68 2.62
C PHE A 36 -12.47 1.26 1.63
N TRP A 37 -11.96 2.11 0.75
CA TRP A 37 -12.65 2.56 -0.45
C TRP A 37 -11.87 2.06 -1.65
N PHE A 38 -12.56 1.47 -2.61
CA PHE A 38 -11.93 0.84 -3.76
C PHE A 38 -12.82 0.96 -4.99
N VAL A 39 -12.20 1.04 -6.15
CA VAL A 39 -12.85 0.91 -7.46
C VAL A 39 -12.04 -0.09 -8.27
N ALA A 40 -12.72 -1.13 -8.77
CA ALA A 40 -12.08 -2.16 -9.57
C ALA A 40 -11.90 -1.66 -11.01
N PRO A 41 -10.70 -1.79 -11.58
CA PRO A 41 -10.49 -1.49 -12.99
C PRO A 41 -11.16 -2.55 -13.87
N GLU A 42 -11.45 -2.20 -15.12
CA GLU A 42 -11.83 -3.18 -16.13
C GLU A 42 -10.59 -3.93 -16.61
N ALA A 43 -10.69 -5.25 -16.72
CA ALA A 43 -9.76 -6.11 -17.46
C ALA A 43 -10.45 -6.69 -18.68
N ILE A 44 -9.74 -6.83 -19.81
CA ILE A 44 -10.36 -7.32 -21.04
C ILE A 44 -10.75 -8.80 -20.95
N GLN A 45 -12.00 -9.10 -21.26
CA GLN A 45 -12.54 -10.47 -21.22
C GLN A 45 -11.76 -11.44 -22.11
N SER A 46 -11.26 -10.98 -23.24
CA SER A 46 -10.58 -11.85 -24.22
C SER A 46 -9.27 -12.43 -23.74
N HIS A 47 -8.69 -11.90 -22.66
CA HIS A 47 -7.46 -12.42 -22.07
C HIS A 47 -7.63 -12.82 -20.58
N GLY A 48 -8.88 -13.01 -20.14
CA GLY A 48 -9.23 -13.50 -18.82
C GLY A 48 -9.40 -12.38 -17.77
N ASP A 49 -10.66 -12.13 -17.45
CA ASP A 49 -11.09 -11.12 -16.49
C ASP A 49 -11.75 -11.74 -15.25
N ARG A 50 -11.92 -13.05 -15.21
CA ARG A 50 -12.71 -13.75 -14.17
C ARG A 50 -12.18 -15.13 -13.82
N PRO A 51 -12.42 -15.61 -12.58
CA PRO A 51 -13.22 -14.97 -11.55
C PRO A 51 -12.51 -13.76 -10.91
N ILE A 52 -13.30 -12.86 -10.32
CA ILE A 52 -12.85 -11.71 -9.55
C ILE A 52 -13.24 -11.87 -8.08
N LEU A 53 -12.30 -11.63 -7.19
CA LEU A 53 -12.42 -11.99 -5.79
C LEU A 53 -11.93 -10.85 -4.88
N PHE A 54 -12.63 -10.62 -3.79
CA PHE A 54 -12.04 -9.95 -2.64
C PHE A 54 -11.45 -10.99 -1.69
N ARG A 55 -10.24 -10.73 -1.22
CA ARG A 55 -9.56 -11.52 -0.21
C ARG A 55 -9.48 -10.74 1.09
N PHE A 56 -9.77 -11.41 2.21
CA PHE A 56 -9.74 -10.81 3.53
C PHE A 56 -8.99 -11.69 4.50
N ALA A 57 -8.22 -11.06 5.40
CA ALA A 57 -7.58 -11.75 6.50
C ALA A 57 -7.76 -10.96 7.80
N SER A 58 -8.25 -11.62 8.85
CA SER A 58 -8.37 -11.08 10.21
C SER A 58 -7.09 -11.29 10.99
N TYR A 59 -6.96 -10.56 12.08
CA TYR A 59 -5.86 -10.68 13.03
C TYR A 59 -6.35 -11.26 14.37
N GLY A 60 -5.78 -10.89 15.49
CA GLY A 60 -6.08 -11.47 16.81
C GLY A 60 -7.53 -11.29 17.30
N GLN A 61 -8.39 -10.62 16.54
CA GLN A 61 -9.79 -10.38 16.88
C GLN A 61 -10.72 -10.90 15.78
N GLN A 62 -11.93 -11.28 16.17
CA GLN A 62 -13.01 -11.58 15.23
C GLN A 62 -13.38 -10.30 14.46
N ALA A 63 -13.59 -10.42 13.15
CA ALA A 63 -13.98 -9.33 12.27
C ALA A 63 -15.33 -9.62 11.59
N SER A 64 -16.28 -8.70 11.69
CA SER A 64 -17.46 -8.66 10.84
C SER A 64 -17.25 -7.62 9.76
N ILE A 65 -17.28 -8.05 8.49
CA ILE A 65 -16.93 -7.25 7.32
C ILE A 65 -18.18 -7.01 6.49
N LEU A 66 -18.50 -5.74 6.25
CA LEU A 66 -19.57 -5.33 5.33
C LEU A 66 -18.95 -4.78 4.05
N ILE A 67 -19.31 -5.38 2.92
CA ILE A 67 -18.91 -5.00 1.56
C ILE A 67 -20.13 -4.44 0.85
N GLU A 68 -20.07 -3.22 0.37
CA GLU A 68 -21.17 -2.53 -0.26
C GLU A 68 -20.72 -1.56 -1.36
N GLN A 69 -21.62 -1.24 -2.28
CA GLN A 69 -21.48 -0.12 -3.22
C GLN A 69 -22.51 0.95 -2.83
N PRO A 70 -22.14 1.95 -2.02
CA PRO A 70 -23.12 2.85 -1.40
C PRO A 70 -23.93 3.71 -2.40
N ALA A 71 -23.40 3.91 -3.60
CA ALA A 71 -24.12 4.62 -4.68
C ALA A 71 -24.95 3.69 -5.59
N ASN A 72 -24.80 2.36 -5.47
CA ASN A 72 -25.45 1.39 -6.34
C ASN A 72 -26.49 0.54 -5.60
N PRO A 73 -27.80 0.90 -5.67
CA PRO A 73 -28.84 0.14 -5.01
C PRO A 73 -29.05 -1.28 -5.58
N ASN A 74 -28.50 -1.57 -6.77
CA ASN A 74 -28.62 -2.87 -7.41
C ASN A 74 -27.53 -3.86 -6.97
N PHE A 75 -26.46 -3.40 -6.31
CA PHE A 75 -25.44 -4.27 -5.75
C PHE A 75 -25.85 -4.66 -4.32
N PRO A 76 -26.06 -5.96 -4.03
CA PRO A 76 -26.48 -6.39 -2.70
C PRO A 76 -25.35 -6.20 -1.69
N PRO A 77 -25.58 -5.56 -0.53
CA PRO A 77 -24.59 -5.55 0.54
C PRO A 77 -24.30 -6.96 1.04
N MET A 78 -23.03 -7.28 1.23
CA MET A 78 -22.56 -8.60 1.66
C MET A 78 -21.86 -8.50 3.01
N THR A 79 -22.14 -9.46 3.89
CA THR A 79 -21.51 -9.54 5.22
C THR A 79 -20.74 -10.83 5.37
N LEU A 80 -19.50 -10.74 5.83
CA LEU A 80 -18.64 -11.87 6.17
C LEU A 80 -18.24 -11.78 7.65
N ASN A 81 -18.18 -12.94 8.31
CA ASN A 81 -17.70 -13.05 9.70
C ASN A 81 -16.44 -13.92 9.71
N LEU A 82 -15.31 -13.32 10.08
CA LEU A 82 -14.03 -14.00 10.18
C LEU A 82 -13.68 -14.25 11.64
N PRO A 83 -13.41 -15.49 12.05
CA PRO A 83 -12.77 -15.77 13.33
C PRO A 83 -11.41 -15.07 13.46
N PRO A 84 -10.85 -14.95 14.66
CA PRO A 84 -9.48 -14.48 14.83
C PRO A 84 -8.48 -15.31 14.01
N ASN A 85 -7.51 -14.64 13.40
CA ASN A 85 -6.42 -15.25 12.60
C ASN A 85 -6.90 -16.12 11.43
N ALA A 86 -8.04 -15.77 10.83
CA ALA A 86 -8.63 -16.46 9.69
C ALA A 86 -8.49 -15.63 8.40
N ALA A 87 -8.64 -16.30 7.26
CA ALA A 87 -8.78 -15.68 5.97
C ALA A 87 -9.97 -16.26 5.21
N THR A 88 -10.54 -15.47 4.32
CA THR A 88 -11.63 -15.87 3.42
C THR A 88 -11.57 -15.09 2.11
N SER A 89 -12.33 -15.53 1.14
CA SER A 89 -12.55 -14.82 -0.12
C SER A 89 -14.04 -14.68 -0.40
N LEU A 90 -14.37 -13.59 -1.08
CA LEU A 90 -15.69 -13.30 -1.61
C LEU A 90 -15.60 -13.25 -3.13
N ASP A 91 -16.26 -14.18 -3.81
CA ASP A 91 -16.41 -14.17 -5.26
C ASP A 91 -17.50 -13.16 -5.65
N VAL A 92 -17.14 -12.17 -6.44
CA VAL A 92 -18.05 -11.12 -6.94
C VAL A 92 -18.23 -11.20 -8.45
N THR A 93 -17.81 -12.29 -9.09
CA THR A 93 -17.86 -12.51 -10.54
C THR A 93 -19.27 -12.38 -11.12
N THR A 94 -20.29 -12.81 -10.39
CA THR A 94 -21.71 -12.69 -10.82
C THR A 94 -22.11 -11.22 -11.08
N TRP A 95 -21.44 -10.27 -10.43
CA TRP A 95 -21.70 -8.83 -10.56
C TRP A 95 -20.65 -8.09 -11.38
N ILE A 96 -19.82 -8.77 -12.19
CA ILE A 96 -18.69 -8.18 -12.91
C ILE A 96 -19.07 -6.90 -13.66
N ASN A 97 -20.23 -6.85 -14.30
CA ASN A 97 -20.75 -5.66 -15.00
C ASN A 97 -21.10 -4.47 -14.07
N MET A 98 -21.08 -4.67 -12.76
CA MET A 98 -21.27 -3.64 -11.73
C MET A 98 -20.05 -3.50 -10.83
N VAL A 99 -19.02 -4.29 -11.06
CA VAL A 99 -17.76 -4.25 -10.33
C VAL A 99 -16.71 -3.50 -11.13
N GLU A 100 -16.50 -3.89 -12.37
CA GLU A 100 -15.55 -3.23 -13.26
C GLU A 100 -16.05 -1.85 -13.70
N ASN A 101 -15.17 -0.86 -13.60
CA ASN A 101 -15.50 0.54 -13.84
C ASN A 101 -15.46 0.89 -15.33
N ASN A 102 -16.41 0.41 -16.09
CA ASN A 102 -16.55 0.56 -17.53
C ASN A 102 -18.00 0.97 -17.92
N PRO A 103 -18.22 1.89 -18.86
CA PRO A 103 -17.30 2.47 -19.84
C PRO A 103 -16.47 3.65 -19.27
N PRO A 104 -15.32 3.98 -19.92
CA PRO A 104 -14.49 5.12 -19.54
C PRO A 104 -15.20 6.45 -19.76
N ASN A 105 -14.68 7.51 -19.14
CA ASN A 105 -15.22 8.88 -19.20
C ASN A 105 -16.71 8.99 -18.84
N THR A 106 -17.16 8.14 -17.92
CA THR A 106 -18.55 8.06 -17.48
C THR A 106 -18.61 8.03 -15.96
N VAL A 107 -19.56 8.78 -15.39
CA VAL A 107 -19.84 8.68 -13.94
C VAL A 107 -20.69 7.43 -13.71
N LEU A 108 -20.14 6.50 -12.92
CA LEU A 108 -20.77 5.24 -12.54
C LEU A 108 -20.96 5.17 -11.02
N ASN A 109 -21.68 4.15 -10.54
CA ASN A 109 -22.00 3.94 -9.13
C ASN A 109 -21.29 2.71 -8.55
N TYR A 110 -20.08 2.37 -9.04
CA TYR A 110 -19.41 1.07 -8.82
C TYR A 110 -18.33 1.10 -7.75
N GLY A 111 -18.23 2.20 -6.99
CA GLY A 111 -17.26 2.33 -5.89
C GLY A 111 -17.64 1.47 -4.70
N PHE A 112 -16.69 0.65 -4.24
CA PHE A 112 -16.81 -0.17 -3.05
C PHE A 112 -16.46 0.60 -1.79
N ARG A 113 -17.25 0.37 -0.74
CA ARG A 113 -16.92 0.69 0.64
C ARG A 113 -16.91 -0.62 1.44
N ILE A 114 -15.75 -0.95 2.02
CA ILE A 114 -15.58 -2.12 2.87
C ILE A 114 -15.36 -1.62 4.29
N ARG A 115 -16.19 -2.07 5.22
CA ARG A 115 -16.11 -1.72 6.64
C ARG A 115 -15.95 -2.98 7.47
N SER A 116 -15.10 -2.94 8.48
CA SER A 116 -14.87 -4.05 9.39
C SER A 116 -14.94 -3.60 10.84
N THR A 117 -15.42 -4.48 11.73
CA THR A 117 -15.47 -4.23 13.18
C THR A 117 -14.09 -4.34 13.85
N ALA A 118 -13.13 -4.98 13.20
CA ALA A 118 -11.73 -5.08 13.62
C ALA A 118 -10.83 -4.87 12.40
N GLU A 119 -9.56 -4.59 12.64
CA GLU A 119 -8.58 -4.43 11.55
C GLU A 119 -8.41 -5.71 10.74
N ILE A 120 -8.41 -5.56 9.43
CA ILE A 120 -8.23 -6.62 8.44
C ILE A 120 -7.23 -6.20 7.38
N THR A 121 -6.60 -7.17 6.71
CA THR A 121 -6.00 -6.97 5.39
C THR A 121 -7.06 -7.28 4.32
N ALA A 122 -7.11 -6.47 3.28
CA ALA A 122 -7.98 -6.66 2.13
C ALA A 122 -7.23 -6.45 0.83
N TYR A 123 -7.53 -7.26 -0.19
CA TYR A 123 -7.05 -7.06 -1.55
C TYR A 123 -8.05 -7.62 -2.56
N TYR A 124 -8.03 -7.06 -3.76
CA TYR A 124 -8.80 -7.52 -4.90
C TYR A 124 -7.92 -8.40 -5.79
N GLU A 125 -8.45 -9.48 -6.32
CA GLU A 125 -7.72 -10.43 -7.16
C GLU A 125 -8.54 -10.74 -8.40
N VAL A 126 -7.93 -10.54 -9.57
CA VAL A 126 -8.32 -11.16 -10.82
C VAL A 126 -7.63 -12.51 -10.88
N ASN A 127 -8.38 -13.62 -10.93
CA ASN A 127 -7.83 -14.98 -10.81
C ASN A 127 -8.39 -15.93 -11.86
N PRO A 128 -8.12 -15.70 -13.16
CA PRO A 128 -8.64 -16.54 -14.23
C PRO A 128 -8.12 -17.97 -14.14
N PHE A 129 -8.96 -18.93 -14.55
CA PHE A 129 -8.62 -20.35 -14.61
C PHE A 129 -7.87 -20.74 -15.90
N CYS A 130 -7.33 -19.78 -16.63
CA CYS A 130 -6.56 -19.96 -17.85
C CYS A 130 -5.10 -19.54 -17.67
N ALA A 131 -4.25 -19.86 -18.60
CA ALA A 131 -2.94 -19.24 -18.74
C ALA A 131 -3.12 -17.82 -19.30
N CYS A 132 -3.45 -16.86 -18.46
CA CYS A 132 -3.87 -15.52 -18.85
C CYS A 132 -3.41 -14.45 -17.85
N ASN A 133 -4.28 -13.64 -17.38
CA ASN A 133 -4.11 -12.27 -16.90
C ASN A 133 -4.44 -12.09 -15.39
N PRO A 134 -3.90 -12.92 -14.48
CA PRO A 134 -4.13 -12.72 -13.04
C PRO A 134 -3.32 -11.57 -12.49
N ASP A 135 -3.90 -10.80 -11.58
CA ASP A 135 -3.14 -9.89 -10.71
C ASP A 135 -3.86 -9.63 -9.39
N ILE A 136 -3.17 -8.98 -8.47
CA ILE A 136 -3.68 -8.55 -7.18
C ILE A 136 -3.53 -7.04 -7.01
N PHE A 137 -4.57 -6.41 -6.47
CA PHE A 137 -4.60 -4.99 -6.12
C PHE A 137 -4.71 -4.88 -4.60
N THR A 138 -3.62 -4.47 -3.96
CA THR A 138 -3.61 -4.37 -2.49
C THR A 138 -4.35 -3.14 -2.01
N LEU A 139 -5.38 -3.31 -1.17
CA LEU A 139 -6.16 -2.20 -0.63
C LEU A 139 -5.42 -1.57 0.56
N LYS A 140 -5.21 -0.25 0.49
CA LYS A 140 -4.37 0.48 1.44
C LYS A 140 -5.16 1.21 2.54
N GLY A 141 -6.47 0.91 2.66
CA GLY A 141 -7.33 1.47 3.70
C GLY A 141 -7.36 2.99 3.66
N LYS A 142 -7.29 3.63 4.83
CA LYS A 142 -7.24 5.09 4.94
C LYS A 142 -5.98 5.70 4.33
N ASN A 143 -4.89 4.92 4.14
CA ASN A 143 -3.67 5.40 3.49
C ASN A 143 -3.87 5.68 1.99
N ALA A 144 -4.87 5.07 1.34
CA ALA A 144 -5.23 5.38 -0.04
C ALA A 144 -6.01 6.70 -0.18
N LEU A 145 -6.52 7.26 0.92
CA LEU A 145 -7.42 8.41 0.89
C LEU A 145 -6.66 9.73 0.92
N GLY A 146 -6.91 10.58 -0.06
CA GLY A 146 -6.30 11.90 -0.12
C GLY A 146 -6.90 12.79 -1.19
N THR A 147 -6.27 13.94 -1.39
CA THR A 147 -6.76 15.00 -2.28
C THR A 147 -5.77 15.39 -3.38
N ASN A 148 -4.55 14.85 -3.37
CA ASN A 148 -3.51 15.19 -4.34
C ASN A 148 -2.71 13.94 -4.71
N PHE A 149 -2.71 13.62 -6.01
CA PHE A 149 -2.06 12.43 -6.55
C PHE A 149 -1.31 12.76 -7.84
N PHE A 150 -0.15 12.13 -8.01
CA PHE A 150 0.44 11.87 -9.32
C PHE A 150 0.22 10.40 -9.65
N LEU A 151 0.02 10.08 -10.91
CA LEU A 151 -0.25 8.71 -11.36
C LEU A 151 1.06 8.03 -11.80
N PRO A 152 1.56 7.04 -11.05
CA PRO A 152 2.74 6.27 -11.46
C PRO A 152 2.33 5.18 -12.44
N PHE A 153 2.89 5.20 -13.64
CA PHE A 153 2.72 4.16 -14.65
C PHE A 153 4.08 3.69 -15.16
N GLN A 154 4.12 2.46 -15.67
CA GLN A 154 5.19 2.01 -16.53
C GLN A 154 5.03 2.66 -17.92
N ASN A 155 6.11 2.80 -18.68
CA ASN A 155 6.12 3.35 -20.04
C ASN A 155 7.07 2.55 -20.95
N PHE A 156 7.24 1.27 -20.64
CA PHE A 156 8.21 0.39 -21.29
C PHE A 156 7.56 -0.69 -22.13
N LEU A 157 6.48 -1.33 -21.65
CA LEU A 157 5.71 -2.34 -22.37
C LEU A 157 4.47 -1.69 -23.00
N SER A 158 4.10 -2.11 -24.19
CA SER A 158 2.84 -1.71 -24.84
C SER A 158 1.69 -2.60 -24.40
N ASN A 159 0.48 -2.06 -24.36
CA ASN A 159 -0.73 -2.88 -24.25
C ASN A 159 -1.05 -3.55 -25.58
N TRP A 160 -1.87 -4.58 -25.57
CA TRP A 160 -2.48 -5.11 -26.79
C TRP A 160 -3.46 -4.08 -27.36
N SER A 161 -3.75 -4.19 -28.68
CA SER A 161 -4.55 -3.19 -29.39
C SER A 161 -5.97 -2.99 -28.85
N ASN A 162 -6.50 -3.96 -28.11
CA ASN A 162 -7.80 -3.91 -27.44
C ASN A 162 -7.73 -3.64 -25.93
N ALA A 163 -6.54 -3.45 -25.36
CA ALA A 163 -6.30 -3.15 -23.96
C ALA A 163 -5.66 -1.77 -23.78
N ARG A 164 -5.69 -1.21 -22.58
CA ARG A 164 -5.21 0.15 -22.29
C ARG A 164 -4.71 0.26 -20.86
N SER A 165 -3.83 1.23 -20.66
CA SER A 165 -3.61 1.77 -19.33
C SER A 165 -4.77 2.67 -18.90
N GLY A 166 -5.06 2.71 -17.60
CA GLY A 166 -6.15 3.50 -17.06
C GLY A 166 -6.01 3.77 -15.56
N PHE A 167 -6.81 4.71 -15.09
CA PHE A 167 -6.95 4.98 -13.67
C PHE A 167 -8.43 5.19 -13.32
N ASP A 168 -8.80 4.70 -12.17
CA ASP A 168 -10.16 4.66 -11.68
C ASP A 168 -10.26 5.44 -10.36
N ILE A 169 -11.23 6.33 -10.26
CA ILE A 169 -11.43 7.19 -9.10
C ILE A 169 -12.74 6.81 -8.41
N VAL A 170 -12.72 6.74 -7.08
CA VAL A 170 -13.93 6.69 -6.25
C VAL A 170 -13.96 7.84 -5.26
N ALA A 171 -15.09 8.56 -5.19
CA ALA A 171 -15.30 9.60 -4.20
C ALA A 171 -15.82 9.02 -2.88
N THR A 172 -15.31 9.56 -1.75
CA THR A 172 -15.73 9.13 -0.41
C THR A 172 -16.84 9.99 0.19
N GLN A 173 -17.10 11.15 -0.40
CA GLN A 173 -18.08 12.15 0.08
C GLN A 173 -18.91 12.71 -1.08
N ASN A 174 -20.07 13.26 -0.76
CA ASN A 174 -20.93 13.90 -1.76
C ASN A 174 -20.34 15.24 -2.24
N ASN A 175 -20.65 15.58 -3.50
CA ASN A 175 -20.21 16.81 -4.14
C ASN A 175 -18.69 16.99 -4.08
N THR A 176 -17.93 15.92 -4.35
CA THR A 176 -16.47 15.97 -4.48
C THR A 176 -16.11 16.49 -5.86
N THR A 177 -15.43 17.62 -5.91
CA THR A 177 -14.91 18.23 -7.13
C THR A 177 -13.49 17.72 -7.38
N ILE A 178 -13.25 17.19 -8.58
CA ILE A 178 -11.98 16.56 -8.95
C ILE A 178 -11.47 17.19 -10.23
N THR A 179 -10.26 17.76 -10.18
CA THR A 179 -9.54 18.28 -11.34
C THR A 179 -8.52 17.27 -11.80
N ILE A 180 -8.55 16.91 -13.06
CA ILE A 180 -7.66 15.92 -13.70
C ILE A 180 -6.87 16.61 -14.79
N THR A 181 -5.53 16.45 -14.79
CA THR A 181 -4.66 16.89 -15.87
C THR A 181 -3.91 15.68 -16.43
N PRO A 182 -4.39 15.06 -17.51
CA PRO A 182 -3.73 13.92 -18.11
C PRO A 182 -2.49 14.34 -18.87
N THR A 183 -1.40 13.59 -18.79
CA THR A 183 -0.16 13.83 -19.57
C THR A 183 -0.27 13.34 -21.02
N LYS A 184 -1.18 12.42 -21.28
CA LYS A 184 -1.48 11.85 -22.61
C LYS A 184 -2.97 11.99 -22.91
N ASN A 185 -3.35 11.80 -24.17
CA ASN A 185 -4.76 11.76 -24.54
C ASN A 185 -5.45 10.58 -23.85
N ILE A 186 -6.57 10.87 -23.24
CA ILE A 186 -7.49 9.86 -22.70
C ILE A 186 -8.82 9.94 -23.44
N VAL A 187 -9.66 8.93 -23.30
CA VAL A 187 -10.98 8.92 -23.92
C VAL A 187 -11.77 10.17 -23.53
N GLY A 188 -12.07 11.00 -24.51
CA GLY A 188 -12.84 12.24 -24.35
C GLY A 188 -12.07 13.47 -23.89
N HIS A 189 -10.75 13.38 -23.58
CA HIS A 189 -9.97 14.54 -23.13
C HIS A 189 -8.55 14.55 -23.73
N ASN A 190 -8.07 15.75 -24.03
CA ASN A 190 -6.73 15.94 -24.60
C ASN A 190 -5.65 16.01 -23.53
N ALA A 191 -4.44 15.60 -23.91
CA ALA A 191 -3.24 15.69 -23.09
C ALA A 191 -2.96 17.14 -22.64
N ASN A 192 -2.53 17.28 -21.39
CA ASN A 192 -2.13 18.54 -20.75
C ASN A 192 -3.24 19.61 -20.66
N ILE A 193 -4.49 19.24 -20.90
CA ILE A 193 -5.65 20.13 -20.73
C ILE A 193 -6.40 19.69 -19.46
N PRO A 194 -6.39 20.51 -18.39
CA PRO A 194 -7.12 20.20 -17.18
C PRO A 194 -8.63 20.24 -17.42
N PHE A 195 -9.35 19.33 -16.80
CA PHE A 195 -10.81 19.31 -16.76
C PHE A 195 -11.30 18.91 -15.38
N THR A 196 -12.56 19.15 -15.09
CA THR A 196 -13.16 18.92 -13.78
C THR A 196 -14.39 18.04 -13.89
N ILE A 197 -14.51 17.08 -12.96
CA ILE A 197 -15.68 16.25 -12.75
C ILE A 197 -16.19 16.43 -11.31
N THR A 198 -17.45 16.10 -11.07
CA THR A 198 -18.03 16.08 -9.72
C THR A 198 -18.63 14.70 -9.45
N LEU A 199 -18.25 14.11 -8.31
CA LEU A 199 -18.73 12.79 -7.87
C LEU A 199 -19.39 12.88 -6.49
N ASN A 200 -20.39 12.04 -6.26
CA ASN A 200 -20.94 11.78 -4.94
C ASN A 200 -20.28 10.55 -4.29
N ALA A 201 -20.50 10.36 -3.00
CA ALA A 201 -19.94 9.23 -2.25
C ALA A 201 -20.30 7.89 -2.90
N GLY A 202 -19.29 7.09 -3.24
CA GLY A 202 -19.44 5.80 -3.93
C GLY A 202 -19.58 5.91 -5.45
N GLN A 203 -19.68 7.10 -6.02
CA GLN A 203 -19.59 7.26 -7.46
C GLN A 203 -18.13 7.15 -7.92
N THR A 204 -17.96 6.66 -9.16
CA THR A 204 -16.68 6.39 -9.79
C THR A 204 -16.57 7.07 -11.14
N TRP A 205 -15.33 7.22 -11.61
CA TRP A 205 -15.03 7.69 -12.94
C TRP A 205 -13.72 7.06 -13.42
N ASN A 206 -13.63 6.73 -14.72
CA ASN A 206 -12.45 6.10 -15.32
C ASN A 206 -11.82 7.00 -16.38
N GLY A 207 -10.49 7.23 -16.26
CA GLY A 207 -9.63 7.82 -17.27
C GLY A 207 -8.81 6.76 -17.96
N ARG A 208 -9.18 6.40 -19.20
CA ARG A 208 -8.49 5.38 -20.01
C ARG A 208 -7.68 6.03 -21.11
N ALA A 209 -6.43 5.60 -21.32
CA ALA A 209 -5.59 6.06 -22.40
C ALA A 209 -6.27 5.89 -23.78
N ALA A 210 -6.13 6.87 -24.67
CA ALA A 210 -6.69 6.78 -26.01
C ALA A 210 -5.89 5.81 -26.92
N GLY A 211 -4.58 5.70 -26.69
CA GLY A 211 -3.68 4.79 -27.37
C GLY A 211 -3.30 3.57 -26.53
N PHE A 212 -2.45 2.71 -27.08
CA PHE A 212 -1.99 1.47 -26.45
C PHE A 212 -0.47 1.27 -26.53
N GLY A 213 0.26 2.22 -27.13
CA GLY A 213 1.72 2.17 -27.23
C GLY A 213 2.41 2.60 -25.93
N THR A 214 3.72 2.37 -25.85
CA THR A 214 4.55 2.79 -24.72
C THR A 214 4.48 4.30 -24.45
N ALA A 215 4.24 5.11 -25.47
CA ALA A 215 4.10 6.56 -25.35
C ALA A 215 2.72 7.04 -24.88
N ASP A 216 1.74 6.12 -24.75
CA ASP A 216 0.36 6.46 -24.39
C ASP A 216 0.07 6.22 -22.90
N HIS A 217 1.01 5.68 -22.14
CA HIS A 217 0.86 5.48 -20.70
C HIS A 217 0.78 6.81 -19.95
N LEU A 218 0.01 6.82 -18.86
CA LEU A 218 -0.49 8.03 -18.21
C LEU A 218 0.42 8.54 -17.08
N GLU A 219 1.70 8.14 -17.09
CA GLU A 219 2.65 8.54 -16.04
C GLU A 219 2.75 10.07 -15.90
N GLY A 220 2.79 10.53 -14.65
CA GLY A 220 2.88 11.94 -14.31
C GLY A 220 1.57 12.73 -14.42
N SER A 221 0.47 12.13 -14.88
CA SER A 221 -0.86 12.75 -14.81
C SER A 221 -1.21 13.10 -13.36
N THR A 222 -1.94 14.19 -13.17
CA THR A 222 -2.32 14.66 -11.82
C THR A 222 -3.82 14.60 -11.60
N VAL A 223 -4.20 14.22 -10.37
CA VAL A 223 -5.58 14.24 -9.90
C VAL A 223 -5.64 14.99 -8.57
N VAL A 224 -6.39 16.09 -8.54
CA VAL A 224 -6.56 16.94 -7.36
C VAL A 224 -8.03 17.06 -7.03
N SER A 225 -8.41 16.90 -5.77
CA SER A 225 -9.80 16.98 -5.32
C SER A 225 -9.96 17.88 -4.10
N ASP A 226 -11.17 18.38 -3.87
CA ASP A 226 -11.51 19.17 -2.68
C ASP A 226 -11.82 18.31 -1.45
N LYS A 227 -12.06 17.00 -1.64
CA LYS A 227 -12.35 16.01 -0.59
C LYS A 227 -11.65 14.69 -0.89
N PRO A 228 -11.41 13.84 0.15
CA PRO A 228 -10.67 12.59 -0.04
C PRO A 228 -11.32 11.67 -1.08
N ILE A 229 -10.49 11.18 -1.99
CA ILE A 229 -10.79 10.17 -2.99
C ILE A 229 -9.83 8.99 -2.84
N ALA A 230 -10.15 7.84 -3.43
CA ALA A 230 -9.19 6.76 -3.67
C ALA A 230 -9.03 6.52 -5.16
N ILE A 231 -7.83 6.10 -5.57
CA ILE A 231 -7.47 5.86 -6.97
C ILE A 231 -6.85 4.47 -7.11
N THR A 232 -7.34 3.72 -8.11
CA THR A 232 -6.71 2.49 -8.60
C THR A 232 -6.10 2.77 -9.97
N ILE A 233 -4.90 2.31 -10.24
CA ILE A 233 -4.28 2.31 -11.56
C ILE A 233 -4.25 0.90 -12.12
N ASN A 234 -4.36 0.76 -13.42
CA ASN A 234 -4.21 -0.52 -14.12
C ASN A 234 -3.52 -0.33 -15.48
N ASP A 235 -2.82 -1.38 -15.88
CA ASP A 235 -2.18 -1.51 -17.18
C ASP A 235 -2.52 -2.91 -17.70
N ASP A 236 -3.51 -2.95 -18.59
CA ASP A 236 -4.10 -4.23 -19.01
C ASP A 236 -3.40 -4.81 -20.23
N THR A 237 -3.14 -6.11 -20.17
CA THR A 237 -2.56 -6.92 -21.24
C THR A 237 -1.33 -6.26 -21.88
N MET A 238 -0.37 -5.89 -21.04
CA MET A 238 0.91 -5.35 -21.48
C MET A 238 1.85 -6.48 -21.89
N SER A 239 2.63 -6.28 -22.93
CA SER A 239 3.61 -7.27 -23.44
C SER A 239 4.76 -6.61 -24.17
N GLY A 240 5.85 -7.34 -24.35
CA GLY A 240 6.98 -6.89 -25.15
C GLY A 240 8.34 -7.39 -24.66
N ALA A 241 9.36 -7.08 -25.45
CA ALA A 241 10.74 -7.40 -25.08
C ALA A 241 11.16 -6.65 -23.79
N PRO A 242 11.97 -7.25 -22.91
CA PRO A 242 12.67 -8.55 -23.07
C PRO A 242 11.88 -9.78 -22.60
N TYR A 243 10.65 -9.62 -22.11
CA TYR A 243 9.90 -10.70 -21.45
C TYR A 243 9.16 -11.62 -22.44
N GLY A 244 8.98 -11.19 -23.69
CA GLY A 244 8.35 -12.00 -24.73
C GLY A 244 6.90 -11.64 -25.00
N GLY A 245 6.10 -12.64 -25.42
CA GLY A 245 4.71 -12.45 -25.84
C GLY A 245 3.67 -12.68 -24.76
N CYS A 246 4.08 -12.83 -23.49
CA CYS A 246 3.15 -12.92 -22.37
C CYS A 246 2.40 -11.59 -22.25
N GLY A 247 1.08 -11.66 -22.16
CA GLY A 247 0.24 -10.48 -21.97
C GLY A 247 -0.25 -10.44 -20.54
N ASP A 248 0.07 -9.38 -19.80
CA ASP A 248 -0.14 -9.32 -18.37
C ASP A 248 -1.02 -8.15 -17.95
N LEU A 249 -1.85 -8.37 -16.93
CA LEU A 249 -2.47 -7.32 -16.15
C LEU A 249 -1.49 -6.85 -15.08
N MET A 250 -1.42 -5.54 -14.88
CA MET A 250 -0.67 -4.94 -13.80
C MET A 250 -1.51 -3.81 -13.17
N GLY A 251 -1.51 -3.73 -11.86
CA GLY A 251 -2.13 -2.58 -11.22
C GLY A 251 -2.00 -2.57 -9.72
N ASP A 252 -2.39 -1.45 -9.13
CA ASP A 252 -2.43 -1.30 -7.68
C ASP A 252 -3.35 -0.14 -7.26
N GLN A 253 -3.80 -0.13 -6.03
CA GLN A 253 -4.36 1.06 -5.42
C GLN A 253 -3.22 1.99 -5.01
N ILE A 254 -3.26 3.25 -5.44
CA ILE A 254 -2.19 4.21 -5.12
C ILE A 254 -2.49 5.00 -3.85
N VAL A 255 -1.46 5.66 -3.32
CA VAL A 255 -1.56 6.54 -2.15
C VAL A 255 -1.39 8.01 -2.56
N PRO A 256 -1.93 8.98 -1.79
CA PRO A 256 -1.73 10.41 -2.08
C PRO A 256 -0.28 10.85 -1.82
N VAL A 257 0.11 12.00 -2.39
CA VAL A 257 1.48 12.58 -2.31
C VAL A 257 2.02 12.67 -0.89
N ASN A 258 1.17 12.93 0.10
CA ASN A 258 1.60 13.02 1.51
C ASN A 258 1.91 11.66 2.17
N ARG A 259 1.76 10.54 1.45
CA ARG A 259 2.08 9.19 1.92
C ARG A 259 3.29 8.56 1.23
N VAL A 260 3.81 9.19 0.19
CA VAL A 260 5.07 8.77 -0.44
C VAL A 260 6.27 9.32 0.32
N GLY A 261 7.46 8.82 0.03
CA GLY A 261 8.69 9.23 0.69
C GLY A 261 9.85 9.39 -0.30
N ASP A 262 11.04 9.37 0.23
CA ASP A 262 12.26 9.63 -0.52
C ASP A 262 13.30 8.50 -0.39
N GLU A 263 12.95 7.39 0.27
CA GLU A 263 13.82 6.26 0.51
C GLU A 263 13.09 4.93 0.27
N TYR A 264 13.66 4.08 -0.61
CA TYR A 264 13.07 2.82 -1.03
C TYR A 264 14.11 1.73 -1.20
N ILE A 265 13.69 0.46 -1.06
CA ILE A 265 14.47 -0.72 -1.42
C ILE A 265 13.66 -1.54 -2.40
N VAL A 266 14.26 -1.85 -3.55
CA VAL A 266 13.64 -2.63 -4.62
C VAL A 266 14.33 -3.99 -4.68
N VAL A 267 13.62 -5.06 -4.35
CA VAL A 267 14.12 -6.43 -4.42
C VAL A 267 13.67 -7.05 -5.74
N LYS A 268 14.63 -7.48 -6.56
CA LYS A 268 14.38 -8.12 -7.86
C LYS A 268 13.51 -9.38 -7.69
N GLY A 269 12.60 -9.64 -8.63
CA GLY A 269 11.81 -10.87 -8.67
C GLY A 269 12.46 -11.98 -9.49
N TYR A 270 11.62 -12.78 -10.15
CA TYR A 270 12.01 -14.01 -10.82
C TYR A 270 11.73 -13.96 -12.35
N LEU A 271 11.67 -12.75 -12.92
CA LEU A 271 11.59 -12.61 -14.39
C LEU A 271 12.80 -13.20 -15.09
N ASN A 272 12.60 -13.72 -16.30
CA ASN A 272 13.69 -14.19 -17.18
C ASN A 272 14.63 -13.05 -17.62
N GLY A 273 14.15 -11.79 -17.52
CA GLY A 273 14.89 -10.57 -17.79
C GLY A 273 15.16 -9.74 -16.52
N PRO A 274 15.71 -8.53 -16.69
CA PRO A 274 15.85 -7.59 -15.59
C PRO A 274 14.49 -7.01 -15.19
N ASP A 275 14.29 -6.71 -13.90
CA ASP A 275 13.14 -5.94 -13.47
C ASP A 275 13.28 -4.47 -13.87
N LYS A 276 12.18 -3.73 -13.78
CA LYS A 276 12.21 -2.27 -13.92
C LYS A 276 11.50 -1.62 -12.75
N PHE A 277 12.01 -0.44 -12.36
CA PHE A 277 11.26 0.43 -11.47
C PHE A 277 11.23 1.86 -11.99
N TYR A 278 10.19 2.56 -11.60
CA TYR A 278 9.81 3.87 -12.12
C TYR A 278 9.72 4.84 -10.93
N VAL A 279 10.62 5.83 -10.90
CA VAL A 279 10.63 6.88 -9.87
C VAL A 279 9.98 8.11 -10.43
N LEU A 280 8.77 8.43 -9.96
CA LEU A 280 7.98 9.59 -10.39
C LEU A 280 8.13 10.72 -9.38
N ALA A 281 8.68 11.85 -9.81
CA ALA A 281 8.87 13.01 -8.96
C ALA A 281 7.55 13.74 -8.66
N THR A 282 7.37 14.14 -7.40
CA THR A 282 6.24 14.99 -6.96
C THR A 282 6.60 16.47 -6.86
N ALA A 283 7.90 16.82 -7.00
CA ALA A 283 8.42 18.18 -6.91
C ALA A 283 9.48 18.43 -7.98
N ASN A 284 9.67 19.71 -8.34
CA ASN A 284 10.70 20.11 -9.29
C ASN A 284 12.11 19.99 -8.67
N GLY A 285 13.11 19.68 -9.50
CA GLY A 285 14.50 19.57 -9.09
C GLY A 285 14.79 18.38 -8.18
N THR A 286 14.01 17.29 -8.31
CA THR A 286 14.22 16.05 -7.56
C THR A 286 15.45 15.33 -8.11
N SER A 287 16.49 15.17 -7.28
CA SER A 287 17.64 14.31 -7.56
C SER A 287 17.32 12.89 -7.13
N VAL A 288 17.56 11.92 -8.01
CA VAL A 288 17.37 10.48 -7.76
C VAL A 288 18.72 9.81 -7.70
N SER A 289 18.96 9.01 -6.68
CA SER A 289 20.16 8.19 -6.53
C SER A 289 19.80 6.69 -6.41
N VAL A 290 20.65 5.86 -7.01
CA VAL A 290 20.57 4.40 -6.89
C VAL A 290 21.92 3.89 -6.36
N ASP A 291 21.90 3.09 -5.29
CA ASP A 291 23.08 2.55 -4.62
C ASP A 291 24.14 3.62 -4.30
N GLY A 292 23.68 4.82 -3.86
CA GLY A 292 24.50 5.96 -3.49
C GLY A 292 25.00 6.82 -4.66
N SER A 293 24.68 6.47 -5.91
CA SER A 293 25.08 7.26 -7.09
C SER A 293 23.88 8.04 -7.66
N VAL A 294 24.05 9.35 -7.90
CA VAL A 294 23.02 10.16 -8.58
C VAL A 294 22.87 9.68 -10.03
N VAL A 295 21.66 9.30 -10.39
CA VAL A 295 21.32 8.75 -11.72
C VAL A 295 20.43 9.66 -12.55
N ALA A 296 19.68 10.58 -11.92
CA ALA A 296 18.83 11.53 -12.62
C ALA A 296 18.53 12.77 -11.77
N ASN A 297 18.18 13.86 -12.46
CA ASN A 297 17.49 15.02 -11.90
C ASN A 297 16.21 15.23 -12.70
N ILE A 298 15.06 15.18 -12.05
CA ILE A 298 13.74 15.20 -12.68
C ILE A 298 12.83 16.24 -12.02
N ASN A 299 11.85 16.72 -12.77
CA ASN A 299 10.86 17.67 -12.29
C ASN A 299 9.53 16.95 -11.94
N ALA A 300 8.66 17.64 -11.25
CA ALA A 300 7.32 17.15 -10.91
C ALA A 300 6.60 16.57 -12.14
N GLY A 301 6.06 15.36 -12.03
CA GLY A 301 5.41 14.64 -13.11
C GLY A 301 6.36 13.90 -14.07
N GLN A 302 7.67 14.04 -13.93
CA GLN A 302 8.65 13.30 -14.72
C GLN A 302 9.04 11.98 -14.03
N THR A 303 9.25 10.93 -14.82
CA THR A 303 9.60 9.60 -14.36
C THR A 303 11.01 9.23 -14.79
N TYR A 304 11.84 8.80 -13.85
CA TYR A 304 13.09 8.08 -14.10
C TYR A 304 12.83 6.59 -14.15
N VAL A 305 13.32 5.91 -15.18
CA VAL A 305 13.19 4.46 -15.35
C VAL A 305 14.52 3.79 -15.10
N HIS A 306 14.56 2.84 -14.16
CA HIS A 306 15.74 2.04 -13.88
C HIS A 306 15.58 0.59 -14.34
N THR A 307 16.65 0.04 -14.89
CA THR A 307 16.73 -1.39 -15.22
C THR A 307 17.50 -2.11 -14.13
N LEU A 308 16.81 -2.92 -13.32
CA LEU A 308 17.36 -3.62 -12.18
C LEU A 308 17.86 -5.01 -12.59
N SER A 309 19.16 -5.15 -12.75
CA SER A 309 19.83 -6.44 -13.02
C SER A 309 20.38 -7.09 -11.75
N ASN A 310 20.75 -6.29 -10.76
CA ASN A 310 21.22 -6.75 -9.45
C ASN A 310 20.06 -7.32 -8.61
N PRO A 311 20.32 -8.14 -7.62
CA PRO A 311 19.29 -8.71 -6.75
C PRO A 311 18.48 -7.68 -5.97
N VAL A 312 19.03 -6.50 -5.71
CA VAL A 312 18.41 -5.42 -4.94
C VAL A 312 18.98 -4.08 -5.36
N ALA A 313 18.21 -3.01 -5.22
CA ALA A 313 18.68 -1.63 -5.33
C ALA A 313 18.18 -0.81 -4.12
N TYR A 314 19.03 0.08 -3.63
CA TYR A 314 18.71 1.10 -2.66
C TYR A 314 18.50 2.43 -3.39
N VAL A 315 17.30 2.99 -3.28
CA VAL A 315 16.89 4.19 -4.02
C VAL A 315 16.61 5.32 -3.04
N THR A 316 17.24 6.46 -3.28
CA THR A 316 16.97 7.69 -2.51
C THR A 316 16.66 8.85 -3.46
N SER A 317 15.89 9.80 -2.97
CA SER A 317 15.58 11.03 -3.70
C SER A 317 15.65 12.27 -2.79
N SER A 318 15.92 13.44 -3.36
CA SER A 318 16.00 14.68 -2.59
C SER A 318 14.64 15.27 -2.21
N GLN A 319 13.57 14.73 -2.75
CA GLN A 319 12.16 15.09 -2.50
C GLN A 319 11.30 13.83 -2.58
N PRO A 320 10.11 13.80 -1.96
CA PRO A 320 9.23 12.65 -2.02
C PRO A 320 8.86 12.24 -3.45
N THR A 321 8.89 10.94 -3.73
CA THR A 321 8.61 10.34 -5.04
C THR A 321 7.65 9.17 -4.90
N TYR A 322 6.94 8.82 -5.97
CA TYR A 322 6.35 7.49 -6.10
C TYR A 322 7.41 6.52 -6.64
N LEU A 323 7.39 5.28 -6.19
CA LEU A 323 8.18 4.21 -6.80
C LEU A 323 7.25 3.06 -7.18
N LEU A 324 7.03 2.89 -8.49
CA LEU A 324 6.34 1.74 -9.06
C LEU A 324 7.39 0.70 -9.47
N HIS A 325 7.21 -0.55 -9.10
CA HIS A 325 8.09 -1.66 -9.45
C HIS A 325 7.36 -2.66 -10.31
N THR A 326 7.97 -3.05 -11.43
CA THR A 326 7.50 -4.15 -12.28
C THR A 326 8.46 -5.32 -12.16
N THR A 327 7.91 -6.45 -11.75
CA THR A 327 8.60 -7.73 -11.56
C THR A 327 7.63 -8.87 -11.78
N GLY A 328 8.08 -10.12 -11.62
CA GLY A 328 7.21 -11.28 -11.81
C GLY A 328 7.93 -12.60 -11.77
N PHE A 329 7.42 -13.56 -12.56
CA PHE A 329 7.99 -14.90 -12.67
C PHE A 329 7.98 -15.40 -14.13
N GLY A 330 9.12 -15.84 -14.63
CA GLY A 330 9.23 -16.28 -16.03
C GLY A 330 9.10 -15.12 -17.02
N CYS A 331 8.11 -15.15 -17.88
CA CYS A 331 7.76 -14.05 -18.78
C CYS A 331 6.63 -13.16 -18.24
N GLU A 332 5.97 -13.56 -17.18
CA GLU A 332 4.78 -12.93 -16.62
C GLU A 332 5.14 -11.78 -15.68
N VAL A 333 4.61 -10.60 -15.95
CA VAL A 333 4.95 -9.35 -15.28
C VAL A 333 3.76 -8.88 -14.45
N GLY A 334 4.01 -8.56 -13.19
CA GLY A 334 3.09 -7.82 -12.32
C GLY A 334 3.68 -6.47 -11.91
N GLY A 335 2.90 -5.63 -11.28
CA GLY A 335 3.35 -4.33 -10.82
C GLY A 335 2.77 -3.93 -9.47
N ALA A 336 3.59 -3.27 -8.66
CA ALA A 336 3.15 -2.77 -7.35
C ALA A 336 3.76 -1.42 -7.03
N LEU A 337 2.99 -0.57 -6.37
CA LEU A 337 3.52 0.62 -5.71
C LEU A 337 4.25 0.20 -4.43
N LEU A 338 5.52 0.62 -4.30
CA LEU A 338 6.29 0.32 -3.11
C LEU A 338 6.07 1.38 -2.03
N PRO A 339 5.92 0.97 -0.76
CA PRO A 339 5.99 1.91 0.37
C PRO A 339 7.42 2.45 0.52
N THR A 340 7.54 3.70 0.95
CA THR A 340 8.82 4.19 1.47
C THR A 340 9.22 3.36 2.68
N ILE A 341 10.52 3.16 2.88
CA ILE A 341 11.02 2.43 4.07
C ILE A 341 11.16 3.32 5.30
N GLU A 342 11.10 4.64 5.12
CA GLU A 342 11.21 5.62 6.18
C GLU A 342 9.95 5.64 7.06
N CYS A 343 10.10 5.25 8.32
CA CYS A 343 9.04 5.25 9.32
C CYS A 343 7.75 4.49 8.90
N THR A 344 7.88 3.45 8.09
CA THR A 344 6.76 2.59 7.65
C THR A 344 7.10 1.12 7.88
N GLY A 345 6.20 0.22 7.47
CA GLY A 345 6.39 -1.22 7.61
C GLY A 345 5.42 -1.86 8.59
N SER A 346 5.54 -3.16 8.78
CA SER A 346 4.57 -3.97 9.51
C SER A 346 5.26 -5.00 10.40
N ALA A 347 4.73 -5.21 11.60
CA ALA A 347 5.18 -6.30 12.49
C ALA A 347 4.52 -7.65 12.16
N SER A 348 3.37 -7.61 11.46
CA SER A 348 2.59 -8.80 11.11
C SER A 348 1.83 -8.57 9.82
N ILE A 349 1.94 -9.48 8.85
CA ILE A 349 1.25 -9.42 7.57
C ILE A 349 0.51 -10.74 7.34
N ALA A 350 -0.78 -10.65 7.02
CA ALA A 350 -1.61 -11.79 6.67
C ALA A 350 -1.92 -11.78 5.16
N PHE A 351 -1.87 -12.95 4.52
CA PHE A 351 -2.06 -13.14 3.09
C PHE A 351 -2.60 -14.52 2.76
N THR A 352 -3.00 -14.75 1.51
CA THR A 352 -3.46 -16.07 1.02
C THR A 352 -2.73 -16.41 -0.28
N ARG A 353 -2.24 -17.63 -0.41
CA ARG A 353 -1.77 -18.21 -1.67
C ARG A 353 -2.98 -18.77 -2.41
N SER A 354 -3.34 -18.19 -3.55
CA SER A 354 -4.60 -18.51 -4.24
C SER A 354 -4.54 -19.78 -5.07
N THR A 355 -3.40 -20.09 -5.69
CA THR A 355 -3.21 -21.27 -6.54
C THR A 355 -2.03 -22.13 -6.08
N ASN A 356 -1.83 -23.30 -6.70
CA ASN A 356 -0.67 -24.15 -6.41
C ASN A 356 0.56 -23.83 -7.30
N GLU A 357 0.61 -22.66 -7.89
CA GLU A 357 1.72 -22.17 -8.69
C GLU A 357 2.89 -21.71 -7.81
N PHE A 358 3.98 -21.24 -8.44
CA PHE A 358 5.14 -20.64 -7.76
C PHE A 358 4.70 -19.56 -6.78
N PHE A 359 5.33 -19.54 -5.60
CA PHE A 359 5.03 -18.55 -4.56
C PHE A 359 6.33 -18.13 -3.85
N ALA A 360 6.62 -16.85 -3.86
CA ALA A 360 7.79 -16.28 -3.18
C ALA A 360 7.46 -15.00 -2.45
N LEU A 361 8.27 -14.69 -1.45
CA LEU A 361 8.25 -13.43 -0.71
C LEU A 361 9.55 -12.66 -0.96
N ASN A 362 9.42 -11.36 -1.25
CA ASN A 362 10.48 -10.38 -1.15
C ASN A 362 10.34 -9.69 0.21
N LEU A 363 11.38 -9.80 1.04
CA LEU A 363 11.37 -9.28 2.42
C LEU A 363 12.47 -8.23 2.59
N ILE A 364 12.14 -7.18 3.33
CA ILE A 364 13.07 -6.10 3.71
C ILE A 364 12.87 -5.83 5.20
N VAL A 365 13.98 -5.77 5.94
CA VAL A 365 13.96 -5.53 7.39
C VAL A 365 15.22 -4.79 7.81
N GLN A 366 15.14 -3.97 8.84
CA GLN A 366 16.32 -3.35 9.44
C GLN A 366 17.28 -4.42 9.98
N THR A 367 18.58 -4.14 9.90
CA THR A 367 19.65 -5.01 10.42
C THR A 367 19.44 -5.30 11.91
N GLY A 368 19.47 -6.58 12.27
CA GLY A 368 19.11 -7.07 13.61
C GLY A 368 17.77 -7.79 13.65
N GLY A 369 16.83 -7.46 12.74
CA GLY A 369 15.51 -8.07 12.69
C GLY A 369 15.40 -9.38 11.89
N GLN A 370 16.42 -9.72 11.08
CA GLN A 370 16.37 -10.87 10.16
C GLN A 370 16.22 -12.24 10.83
N GLY A 371 16.54 -12.37 12.13
CA GLY A 371 16.43 -13.61 12.89
C GLY A 371 15.10 -13.80 13.63
N SER A 372 14.17 -12.84 13.55
CA SER A 372 12.97 -12.80 14.39
C SER A 372 11.69 -13.11 13.64
N PHE A 373 11.79 -13.67 12.43
CA PHE A 373 10.63 -14.02 11.61
C PHE A 373 10.00 -15.36 12.00
N THR A 374 8.68 -15.42 11.92
CA THR A 374 7.90 -16.67 11.95
C THR A 374 6.82 -16.65 10.88
N LEU A 375 6.73 -17.70 10.06
CA LEU A 375 5.66 -17.92 9.11
C LEU A 375 4.72 -18.99 9.65
N ASN A 376 3.46 -18.65 9.92
CA ASN A 376 2.46 -19.52 10.58
C ASN A 376 2.99 -20.13 11.90
N GLY A 377 3.77 -19.34 12.66
CA GLY A 377 4.41 -19.78 13.91
C GLY A 377 5.71 -20.57 13.73
N ASN A 378 6.12 -20.90 12.50
CA ASN A 378 7.36 -21.65 12.22
C ASN A 378 8.51 -20.68 11.93
N ALA A 379 9.54 -20.68 12.79
CA ALA A 379 10.74 -19.86 12.61
C ALA A 379 11.74 -20.45 11.59
N GLY A 380 11.60 -21.72 11.19
CA GLY A 380 12.51 -22.40 10.26
C GLY A 380 12.27 -22.09 8.78
N LEU A 381 11.17 -21.40 8.42
CA LEU A 381 10.81 -21.10 7.03
C LEU A 381 11.40 -19.78 6.52
N VAL A 382 11.65 -18.82 7.39
CA VAL A 382 12.27 -17.53 7.09
C VAL A 382 13.43 -17.34 8.06
N THR A 383 14.60 -17.86 7.69
CA THR A 383 15.77 -17.89 8.58
C THR A 383 16.67 -16.69 8.35
N ALA A 384 17.46 -16.31 9.36
CA ALA A 384 18.44 -15.22 9.24
C ALA A 384 19.44 -15.42 8.10
N ALA A 385 19.80 -16.68 7.80
CA ALA A 385 20.74 -17.03 6.74
C ALA A 385 20.22 -16.73 5.31
N ALA A 386 18.90 -16.53 5.13
CA ALA A 386 18.32 -16.16 3.85
C ALA A 386 18.52 -14.68 3.50
N PHE A 387 18.92 -13.86 4.48
CA PHE A 387 19.04 -12.41 4.30
C PHE A 387 20.47 -12.00 3.92
N SER A 388 20.54 -11.02 3.04
CA SER A 388 21.76 -10.34 2.61
C SER A 388 21.67 -8.85 2.90
N PRO A 389 22.80 -8.14 3.15
CA PRO A 389 22.77 -6.70 3.33
C PRO A 389 22.37 -5.97 2.03
N VAL A 390 21.62 -4.88 2.16
CA VAL A 390 21.27 -4.00 1.05
C VAL A 390 22.46 -3.09 0.74
N PRO A 391 23.05 -3.15 -0.46
CA PRO A 391 24.11 -2.24 -0.87
C PRO A 391 23.64 -0.78 -0.80
N GLY A 392 24.53 0.14 -0.44
CA GLY A 392 24.19 1.57 -0.36
C GLY A 392 23.45 2.01 0.91
N SER A 393 22.88 1.09 1.69
CA SER A 393 22.17 1.40 2.95
C SER A 393 23.10 1.55 4.17
N ASN A 394 24.41 1.56 3.98
CA ASN A 394 25.41 1.62 5.06
C ASN A 394 25.22 0.52 6.14
N GLY A 395 24.70 -0.64 5.75
CA GLY A 395 24.44 -1.76 6.64
C GLY A 395 23.15 -1.63 7.48
N ALA A 396 22.31 -0.63 7.21
CA ALA A 396 21.07 -0.41 7.96
C ALA A 396 19.98 -1.43 7.60
N TRP A 397 20.00 -1.99 6.39
CA TRP A 397 18.92 -2.82 5.88
C TRP A 397 19.40 -4.16 5.35
N MET A 398 18.57 -5.17 5.55
CA MET A 398 18.70 -6.53 5.05
C MET A 398 17.51 -6.86 4.13
N TYR A 399 17.76 -7.64 3.07
CA TYR A 399 16.73 -8.15 2.18
C TYR A 399 16.82 -9.66 2.01
N ALA A 400 15.70 -10.29 1.70
CA ALA A 400 15.64 -11.70 1.30
C ALA A 400 14.61 -11.90 0.20
N GLN A 401 14.90 -12.86 -0.69
CA GLN A 401 13.99 -13.40 -1.69
C GLN A 401 13.82 -14.89 -1.39
N ILE A 402 12.62 -15.32 -1.00
CA ILE A 402 12.40 -16.66 -0.46
C ILE A 402 11.31 -17.38 -1.23
N ASN A 403 11.65 -18.49 -1.90
CA ASN A 403 10.68 -19.38 -2.51
C ASN A 403 10.00 -20.25 -1.43
N LEU A 404 8.70 -20.10 -1.30
CA LEU A 404 7.86 -20.77 -0.31
C LEU A 404 6.75 -21.64 -0.96
N SER A 405 6.91 -22.00 -2.23
CA SER A 405 5.90 -22.76 -3.01
C SER A 405 5.48 -24.07 -2.34
N GLY A 406 6.41 -24.74 -1.63
CA GLY A 406 6.13 -25.98 -0.88
C GLY A 406 5.70 -25.78 0.58
N SER A 407 5.71 -24.55 1.10
CA SER A 407 5.58 -24.26 2.54
C SER A 407 4.33 -23.45 2.90
N VAL A 408 3.78 -22.69 1.95
CA VAL A 408 2.56 -21.90 2.15
C VAL A 408 1.36 -22.71 1.62
N PRO A 409 0.36 -23.00 2.45
CA PRO A 409 -0.81 -23.76 2.01
C PRO A 409 -1.66 -22.95 1.04
N GLN A 410 -2.20 -23.62 0.00
CA GLN A 410 -3.13 -23.02 -0.95
C GLN A 410 -4.50 -22.76 -0.30
N GLY A 411 -5.10 -21.63 -0.61
CA GLY A 411 -6.48 -21.27 -0.22
C GLY A 411 -6.67 -20.96 1.25
N LEU A 412 -5.63 -21.10 2.07
CA LEU A 412 -5.69 -20.81 3.50
C LEU A 412 -4.95 -19.51 3.82
N GLY A 413 -5.39 -18.85 4.88
CA GLY A 413 -4.69 -17.69 5.42
C GLY A 413 -3.31 -18.08 5.96
N SER A 414 -2.31 -17.31 5.59
CA SER A 414 -0.96 -17.41 6.12
C SER A 414 -0.55 -16.09 6.76
N ARG A 415 0.36 -16.16 7.73
CA ARG A 415 0.82 -14.99 8.46
C ARG A 415 2.31 -15.01 8.66
N LEU A 416 2.95 -13.92 8.22
CA LEU A 416 4.35 -13.63 8.51
C LEU A 416 4.41 -12.61 9.65
N ASN A 417 5.18 -12.90 10.69
CA ASN A 417 5.42 -12.00 11.82
C ASN A 417 6.91 -11.79 11.99
N ASN A 418 7.28 -10.60 12.49
CA ASN A 418 8.59 -10.32 13.06
C ASN A 418 8.37 -9.77 14.48
N SER A 419 9.04 -10.39 15.47
CA SER A 419 8.78 -10.05 16.87
C SER A 419 9.57 -8.85 17.39
N THR A 420 10.55 -8.35 16.61
CA THR A 420 11.48 -7.31 17.05
C THR A 420 11.49 -6.07 16.17
N HIS A 421 11.24 -6.21 14.86
CA HIS A 421 11.38 -5.12 13.89
C HIS A 421 10.17 -5.07 12.96
N LEU A 422 9.89 -3.90 12.44
CA LEU A 422 8.99 -3.74 11.29
C LEU A 422 9.69 -4.23 10.03
N PHE A 423 8.91 -4.74 9.10
CA PHE A 423 9.41 -5.25 7.84
C PHE A 423 8.50 -4.90 6.67
N HIS A 424 9.03 -4.99 5.47
CA HIS A 424 8.27 -4.85 4.23
C HIS A 424 8.21 -6.19 3.50
N MET A 425 7.07 -6.46 2.85
CA MET A 425 6.83 -7.72 2.17
C MET A 425 6.16 -7.51 0.82
N GLY A 426 6.78 -8.01 -0.24
CA GLY A 426 6.18 -8.23 -1.54
C GLY A 426 5.86 -9.71 -1.76
N ILE A 427 4.75 -10.01 -2.44
CA ILE A 427 4.36 -11.36 -2.86
C ILE A 427 4.54 -11.46 -4.37
N ILE A 428 5.22 -12.53 -4.84
CA ILE A 428 5.28 -12.94 -6.24
C ILE A 428 4.63 -14.32 -6.34
N HIS A 429 3.52 -14.43 -7.06
CA HIS A 429 2.72 -15.65 -7.11
C HIS A 429 2.13 -15.87 -8.50
N GLY A 430 2.47 -16.97 -9.14
CA GLY A 430 1.97 -17.31 -10.47
C GLY A 430 2.76 -18.42 -11.16
N GLY A 431 2.44 -18.66 -12.41
CA GLY A 431 3.18 -19.57 -13.29
C GLY A 431 4.14 -18.82 -14.21
N ALA A 432 5.13 -19.51 -14.77
CA ALA A 432 6.14 -18.88 -15.62
C ALA A 432 5.60 -18.46 -17.02
N SER A 433 4.38 -18.89 -17.36
CA SER A 433 3.67 -18.62 -18.62
C SER A 433 2.14 -18.68 -18.43
N SER A 434 1.65 -18.37 -17.24
CA SER A 434 0.22 -18.43 -16.89
C SER A 434 -0.22 -17.26 -16.01
N GLY A 435 0.53 -16.15 -16.05
CA GLY A 435 0.26 -14.94 -15.31
C GLY A 435 0.94 -14.87 -13.94
N CYS A 436 1.21 -13.68 -13.49
CA CYS A 436 1.85 -13.39 -12.21
C CYS A 436 1.07 -12.35 -11.42
N ARG A 437 0.85 -12.64 -10.16
CA ARG A 437 0.31 -11.73 -9.16
C ARG A 437 1.46 -11.13 -8.39
N TYR A 438 1.57 -9.82 -8.41
CA TYR A 438 2.58 -9.10 -7.64
C TYR A 438 1.95 -7.98 -6.82
N GLY A 439 2.24 -7.91 -5.54
CA GLY A 439 1.75 -6.85 -4.66
C GLY A 439 2.57 -6.69 -3.40
N TYR A 440 2.59 -5.46 -2.87
CA TYR A 440 3.21 -5.14 -1.59
C TYR A 440 2.15 -5.04 -0.49
N PHE A 441 2.42 -5.70 0.65
CA PHE A 441 1.47 -5.85 1.76
C PHE A 441 1.87 -5.07 3.01
N SER A 442 2.93 -4.27 2.94
CA SER A 442 3.40 -3.45 4.05
C SER A 442 2.58 -2.18 4.23
N ASP A 443 2.58 -1.64 5.45
CA ASP A 443 1.87 -0.40 5.77
C ASP A 443 2.55 0.83 5.13
N TYR A 444 1.73 1.76 4.63
CA TYR A 444 2.12 3.07 4.14
C TYR A 444 1.98 4.15 5.21
N ASN A 445 1.54 3.79 6.41
CA ASN A 445 1.35 4.74 7.48
C ASN A 445 2.71 5.16 8.04
N LYS A 446 3.07 6.43 7.84
CA LYS A 446 4.23 7.00 8.53
C LYS A 446 3.87 7.17 10.01
N PHE A 447 4.71 6.63 10.88
CA PHE A 447 4.54 6.82 12.32
C PHE A 447 4.62 8.32 12.63
N GLN A 448 3.52 8.87 13.10
CA GLN A 448 3.52 10.21 13.71
C GLN A 448 3.81 10.04 15.20
N PHE A 449 4.94 10.53 15.62
CA PHE A 449 5.23 10.68 17.05
C PHE A 449 4.33 11.78 17.62
N ASN A 450 3.24 11.40 18.25
CA ASN A 450 2.54 12.33 19.11
C ASN A 450 3.34 12.44 20.41
N LEU A 451 4.16 13.46 20.50
CA LEU A 451 4.74 13.85 21.79
C LEU A 451 3.57 14.20 22.70
N GLN A 452 3.27 13.34 23.65
CA GLN A 452 2.33 13.70 24.72
C GLN A 452 3.09 14.63 25.68
N THR A 453 3.00 15.92 25.43
CA THR A 453 3.26 16.89 26.48
C THR A 453 2.08 16.78 27.43
N LEU A 454 2.34 16.37 28.65
CA LEU A 454 1.32 16.50 29.70
C LEU A 454 0.89 18.00 29.77
N PRO A 455 -0.41 18.28 29.82
CA PRO A 455 -0.88 19.66 29.91
C PRO A 455 -0.47 20.23 31.28
N ALA A 456 0.68 20.82 31.31
CA ALA A 456 1.08 21.64 32.43
C ALA A 456 1.08 23.06 31.92
N ASP A 457 0.06 23.81 32.28
CA ASP A 457 0.01 25.25 32.00
C ASP A 457 1.19 26.00 32.62
N THR A 458 1.89 25.37 33.58
CA THR A 458 3.08 25.93 34.21
C THR A 458 3.87 24.83 34.92
N ILE A 459 5.15 24.68 34.60
CA ILE A 459 6.09 23.81 35.32
C ILE A 459 6.95 24.74 36.18
N CYS A 460 7.05 24.45 37.48
CA CYS A 460 7.97 25.20 38.36
C CYS A 460 9.42 24.89 37.96
N GLU A 461 10.27 25.89 37.94
CA GLU A 461 11.70 25.75 37.71
C GLU A 461 12.29 24.69 38.67
N GLY A 462 13.02 23.70 38.08
CA GLY A 462 13.59 22.58 38.85
C GLY A 462 12.67 21.38 39.07
N SER A 463 11.42 21.41 38.61
CA SER A 463 10.53 20.24 38.67
C SER A 463 10.88 19.23 37.59
N PRO A 464 10.88 17.92 37.89
CA PRO A 464 11.07 16.89 36.88
C PRO A 464 9.89 16.89 35.89
N PHE A 465 10.21 16.79 34.62
CA PHE A 465 9.25 16.71 33.50
C PHE A 465 9.47 15.44 32.71
N LEU A 466 8.43 14.62 32.58
CA LEU A 466 8.50 13.38 31.82
C LEU A 466 8.08 13.64 30.37
N LEU A 467 8.97 13.36 29.41
CA LEU A 467 8.66 13.25 28.01
C LEU A 467 8.59 11.76 27.67
N GLN A 468 7.50 11.35 27.01
CA GLN A 468 7.29 9.97 26.63
C GLN A 468 6.71 9.87 25.21
N VAL A 469 7.19 8.89 24.46
CA VAL A 469 6.61 8.46 23.17
C VAL A 469 6.09 7.04 23.28
N ALA A 470 5.06 6.69 22.54
CA ALA A 470 4.60 5.31 22.46
C ALA A 470 5.73 4.44 21.86
N PRO A 471 6.16 3.36 22.54
CA PRO A 471 7.25 2.53 22.03
C PRO A 471 6.84 1.80 20.75
N ILE A 472 7.72 1.83 19.77
CA ILE A 472 7.59 1.10 18.49
C ILE A 472 8.71 0.08 18.42
N ASN A 473 8.39 -1.18 18.15
CA ASN A 473 9.38 -2.25 18.04
C ASN A 473 10.42 -1.92 16.96
N GLY A 474 11.71 -2.08 17.33
CA GLY A 474 12.83 -1.84 16.42
C GLY A 474 13.20 -0.37 16.25
N THR A 475 12.58 0.56 16.99
CA THR A 475 12.90 1.98 16.91
C THR A 475 13.80 2.41 18.08
N THR A 476 14.82 3.21 17.77
CA THR A 476 15.66 3.87 18.77
C THR A 476 15.25 5.34 18.88
N TYR A 477 14.97 5.80 20.08
CA TYR A 477 14.61 7.19 20.35
C TYR A 477 15.82 7.94 20.86
N ASN A 478 16.15 9.05 20.19
CA ASN A 478 17.21 9.97 20.59
C ASN A 478 16.60 11.33 20.84
N TRP A 479 16.82 11.86 22.03
CA TRP A 479 16.33 13.18 22.44
C TRP A 479 17.46 14.17 22.39
N THR A 480 17.19 15.35 21.85
CA THR A 480 18.11 16.48 21.86
C THR A 480 17.40 17.72 22.35
N GLY A 481 18.08 18.58 23.10
CA GLY A 481 17.49 19.78 23.68
C GLY A 481 18.49 20.92 23.88
N PRO A 482 18.04 22.03 24.43
CA PRO A 482 18.91 23.15 24.81
C PRO A 482 20.08 22.71 25.71
N ASN A 483 21.17 23.49 25.69
CA ASN A 483 22.38 23.23 26.48
C ASN A 483 23.04 21.88 26.19
N ASN A 484 22.99 21.40 24.92
CA ASN A 484 23.54 20.09 24.49
C ASN A 484 22.91 18.89 25.22
N PHE A 485 21.69 19.03 25.71
CA PHE A 485 20.98 17.91 26.29
C PHE A 485 20.82 16.78 25.25
N THR A 486 21.19 15.55 25.64
CA THR A 486 20.97 14.34 24.85
C THR A 486 20.52 13.20 25.77
N ALA A 487 19.55 12.41 25.32
CA ALA A 487 19.11 11.21 26.02
C ALA A 487 18.60 10.16 25.01
N ASN A 488 18.51 8.91 25.44
CA ASN A 488 18.01 7.80 24.63
C ASN A 488 16.93 7.05 25.40
N GLY A 489 15.99 6.46 24.67
CA GLY A 489 14.87 5.69 25.25
C GLY A 489 13.53 6.25 24.85
N ASP A 490 12.45 5.49 25.12
CA ASP A 490 11.07 5.87 24.85
C ASP A 490 10.52 6.89 25.86
N SER A 491 11.25 7.16 26.92
CA SER A 491 10.92 8.13 27.98
C SER A 491 12.18 8.76 28.59
N ILE A 492 12.10 10.06 28.94
CA ILE A 492 13.16 10.81 29.61
C ILE A 492 12.59 11.76 30.66
#